data_51b24a32275ce45758d5cf07ca704b3a
#
_entry.id   51b24a32275ce45758d5cf07ca704b3a
#
_cell.length_a   1.000
_cell.length_b   1.000
_cell.length_c   1.000
_cell.angle_alpha   90.00
_cell.angle_beta   90.00
_cell.angle_gamma   90.00
#
_symmetry.space_group_name_H-M   'P 1'
#
loop_
_entity.id
_entity.type
_entity.pdbx_description
1 polymer ?
#
loop_
_entity_poly.entity_id
_entity_poly.type
_entity_poly.pdbx_seq_one_letter_code
_entity_poly.pdbx_strand_id
1 'polypeptide(L)'
;MLVEIGKLFLVIVACIVILSVLYLLAIMPRMFARPDTTLFQKRLFAHRGLHDNSSQAPENSMAAFRKAVEAGYGMELDVHVTKDKVPVIYHDFELDRVCGQPGKIEDYTYEELQQFTLFDTQERIPTLEELLRMVEGKVPLIVEIKSESVNMSVCRIIDQMLRQYQGAYCIESFNPMVLIWFRRHHNKVARGQLASNFRKDGNYKSIVYFFMTHLLLN
;
A
#
# COMPACT_ATOMS: atom_id res chain seq x y z
N MET A 1 -7.27 18.18 51.37
CA MET A 1 -7.96 18.45 50.10
C MET A 1 -7.03 19.04 49.03
N LEU A 2 -6.42 20.22 49.21
CA LEU A 2 -5.51 20.82 48.22
C LEU A 2 -4.30 19.93 47.86
N VAL A 3 -3.70 19.24 48.84
CA VAL A 3 -2.55 18.34 48.62
C VAL A 3 -2.97 17.13 47.79
N GLU A 4 -4.14 16.56 47.99
CA GLU A 4 -4.63 15.40 47.20
C GLU A 4 -5.00 15.81 45.78
N ILE A 5 -5.56 17.03 45.60
CA ILE A 5 -5.80 17.58 44.25
C ILE A 5 -4.46 17.79 43.51
N GLY A 6 -3.42 18.29 44.21
CA GLY A 6 -2.09 18.47 43.64
C GLY A 6 -1.43 17.14 43.22
N LYS A 7 -1.56 16.09 44.03
CA LYS A 7 -1.08 14.75 43.68
C LYS A 7 -1.80 14.19 42.45
N LEU A 8 -3.15 14.31 42.42
CA LEU A 8 -3.92 13.85 41.27
C LEU A 8 -3.52 14.59 39.98
N PHE A 9 -3.34 15.89 40.06
CA PHE A 9 -2.87 16.70 38.91
C PHE A 9 -1.51 16.20 38.38
N LEU A 10 -0.53 15.97 39.30
CA LEU A 10 0.78 15.47 38.92
C LEU A 10 0.70 14.07 38.26
N VAL A 11 -0.16 13.18 38.77
CA VAL A 11 -0.35 11.87 38.17
C VAL A 11 -0.94 12.00 36.75
N ILE A 12 -1.93 12.85 36.56
CA ILE A 12 -2.52 13.10 35.23
C ILE A 12 -1.47 13.61 34.24
N VAL A 13 -0.67 14.61 34.66
CA VAL A 13 0.41 15.16 33.82
C VAL A 13 1.44 14.06 33.47
N ALA A 14 1.85 13.26 34.44
CA ALA A 14 2.77 12.14 34.19
C ALA A 14 2.19 11.13 33.21
N CYS A 15 0.93 10.77 33.34
CA CYS A 15 0.25 9.88 32.39
C CYS A 15 0.22 10.47 30.97
N ILE A 16 -0.11 11.75 30.83
CA ILE A 16 -0.11 12.44 29.54
C ILE A 16 1.28 12.42 28.90
N VAL A 17 2.32 12.74 29.66
CA VAL A 17 3.71 12.71 29.18
C VAL A 17 4.11 11.30 28.74
N ILE A 18 3.82 10.29 29.56
CA ILE A 18 4.14 8.89 29.22
C ILE A 18 3.40 8.47 27.93
N LEU A 19 2.10 8.75 27.82
CA LEU A 19 1.31 8.42 26.63
C LEU A 19 1.84 9.15 25.41
N SER A 20 2.22 10.44 25.55
CA SER A 20 2.81 11.21 24.44
C SER A 20 4.14 10.64 23.98
N VAL A 21 5.00 10.24 24.91
CA VAL A 21 6.28 9.59 24.58
C VAL A 21 6.05 8.24 23.88
N LEU A 22 5.15 7.42 24.40
CA LEU A 22 4.79 6.14 23.77
C LEU A 22 4.23 6.33 22.36
N TYR A 23 3.36 7.33 22.19
CA TYR A 23 2.83 7.72 20.88
C TYR A 23 3.95 8.14 19.92
N LEU A 24 4.84 9.05 20.32
CA LEU A 24 5.96 9.48 19.50
C LEU A 24 6.87 8.31 19.12
N LEU A 25 7.15 7.39 20.04
CA LEU A 25 7.93 6.17 19.76
C LEU A 25 7.21 5.25 18.76
N ALA A 26 5.88 5.19 18.82
CA ALA A 26 5.08 4.35 17.91
C ALA A 26 5.07 4.88 16.47
N ILE A 27 4.99 6.21 16.29
CA ILE A 27 4.94 6.85 14.95
C ILE A 27 6.32 7.21 14.41
N MET A 28 7.36 7.17 15.24
CA MET A 28 8.71 7.57 14.85
C MET A 28 9.28 6.67 13.75
N PRO A 29 9.89 7.25 12.70
CA PRO A 29 10.60 6.49 11.70
C PRO A 29 11.71 5.64 12.34
N ARG A 30 12.00 4.49 11.75
CA ARG A 30 13.08 3.62 12.23
C ARG A 30 14.41 4.38 12.28
N MET A 31 14.97 4.59 13.47
CA MET A 31 16.20 5.38 13.69
C MET A 31 17.46 4.58 13.40
N PHE A 32 17.46 3.26 13.67
CA PHE A 32 18.62 2.38 13.55
C PHE A 32 18.40 1.30 12.50
N ALA A 33 19.48 0.87 11.83
CA ALA A 33 19.47 -0.16 10.80
C ALA A 33 18.38 0.10 9.72
N ARG A 34 18.34 1.34 9.21
CA ARG A 34 17.38 1.74 8.18
C ARG A 34 17.62 0.96 6.90
N PRO A 35 16.56 0.56 6.18
CA PRO A 35 16.72 0.08 4.81
C PRO A 35 17.39 1.15 3.93
N ASP A 36 18.11 0.72 2.92
CA ASP A 36 18.62 1.64 1.89
C ASP A 36 17.46 2.19 1.07
N THR A 37 17.35 3.50 1.04
CA THR A 37 16.33 4.22 0.27
C THR A 37 16.91 5.13 -0.81
N THR A 38 18.22 5.02 -1.07
CA THR A 38 18.92 5.92 -2.01
C THR A 38 18.34 5.87 -3.43
N LEU A 39 17.90 4.70 -3.89
CA LEU A 39 17.29 4.51 -5.21
C LEU A 39 15.90 5.16 -5.35
N PHE A 40 15.28 5.54 -4.23
CA PHE A 40 13.99 6.22 -4.22
C PHE A 40 14.12 7.75 -4.10
N GLN A 41 15.29 8.24 -3.70
CA GLN A 41 15.51 9.66 -3.48
C GLN A 41 15.71 10.43 -4.78
N LYS A 42 15.22 11.68 -4.83
CA LYS A 42 15.38 12.59 -5.98
C LYS A 42 14.87 12.01 -7.31
N ARG A 43 13.85 11.15 -7.25
CA ARG A 43 13.16 10.57 -8.41
C ARG A 43 11.70 10.99 -8.43
N LEU A 44 11.16 11.08 -9.62
CA LEU A 44 9.71 11.21 -9.82
C LEU A 44 9.12 9.82 -9.88
N PHE A 45 7.94 9.67 -9.27
CA PHE A 45 7.17 8.43 -9.31
C PHE A 45 5.83 8.70 -9.97
N ALA A 46 5.50 7.87 -10.96
CA ALA A 46 4.21 7.88 -11.60
C ALA A 46 3.23 7.05 -10.75
N HIS A 47 2.28 7.73 -10.12
CA HIS A 47 1.21 7.11 -9.32
C HIS A 47 0.31 6.29 -10.22
N ARG A 48 0.20 4.97 -10.00
CA ARG A 48 -0.51 3.99 -10.84
C ARG A 48 0.00 3.93 -12.29
N GLY A 49 1.30 4.18 -12.49
CA GLY A 49 1.90 4.35 -13.80
C GLY A 49 1.74 5.76 -14.37
N LEU A 50 2.38 6.05 -15.51
CA LEU A 50 2.21 7.33 -16.22
C LEU A 50 0.90 7.29 -17.03
N HIS A 51 -0.20 7.35 -16.31
CA HIS A 51 -1.56 7.09 -16.81
C HIS A 51 -2.31 8.35 -17.22
N ASP A 52 -3.31 8.13 -18.07
CA ASP A 52 -4.39 9.06 -18.40
C ASP A 52 -5.65 8.22 -18.67
N ASN A 53 -6.63 8.31 -17.76
CA ASN A 53 -7.86 7.51 -17.81
C ASN A 53 -8.79 7.88 -19.00
N SER A 54 -8.50 8.97 -19.71
CA SER A 54 -9.18 9.35 -20.95
C SER A 54 -8.47 8.82 -22.20
N SER A 55 -7.35 8.13 -22.05
CA SER A 55 -6.52 7.58 -23.13
C SER A 55 -6.47 6.05 -23.12
N GLN A 56 -5.70 5.46 -24.04
CA GLN A 56 -5.44 4.02 -24.07
C GLN A 56 -4.38 3.55 -23.02
N ALA A 57 -4.06 4.40 -22.04
CA ALA A 57 -3.16 4.07 -20.95
C ALA A 57 -3.77 4.45 -19.59
N PRO A 58 -4.85 3.76 -19.18
CA PRO A 58 -5.51 4.02 -17.91
C PRO A 58 -4.63 3.63 -16.70
N GLU A 59 -5.04 4.07 -15.50
CA GLU A 59 -4.35 3.75 -14.25
C GLU A 59 -4.16 2.23 -14.08
N ASN A 60 -3.02 1.85 -13.50
CA ASN A 60 -2.67 0.45 -13.22
C ASN A 60 -2.69 -0.47 -14.46
N SER A 61 -2.55 0.08 -15.68
CA SER A 61 -2.45 -0.69 -16.92
C SER A 61 -1.00 -0.92 -17.35
N MET A 62 -0.77 -1.98 -18.13
CA MET A 62 0.55 -2.24 -18.71
C MET A 62 1.00 -1.11 -19.65
N ALA A 63 0.07 -0.44 -20.34
CA ALA A 63 0.39 0.72 -21.17
C ALA A 63 0.90 1.90 -20.33
N ALA A 64 0.26 2.21 -19.18
CA ALA A 64 0.72 3.26 -18.28
C ALA A 64 2.09 2.95 -17.66
N PHE A 65 2.33 1.71 -17.32
CA PHE A 65 3.62 1.28 -16.76
C PHE A 65 4.74 1.33 -17.80
N ARG A 66 4.51 0.92 -19.04
CA ARG A 66 5.50 1.09 -20.13
C ARG A 66 5.88 2.55 -20.33
N LYS A 67 4.90 3.46 -20.37
CA LYS A 67 5.16 4.90 -20.46
C LYS A 67 6.02 5.42 -19.28
N ALA A 68 5.79 4.95 -18.07
CA ALA A 68 6.59 5.33 -16.91
C ALA A 68 8.06 4.85 -17.04
N VAL A 69 8.28 3.62 -17.48
CA VAL A 69 9.62 3.07 -17.74
C VAL A 69 10.33 3.86 -18.83
N GLU A 70 9.67 4.15 -19.95
CA GLU A 70 10.21 4.92 -21.08
C GLU A 70 10.60 6.34 -20.66
N ALA A 71 9.82 6.96 -19.77
CA ALA A 71 10.11 8.28 -19.20
C ALA A 71 11.19 8.25 -18.10
N GLY A 72 11.67 7.07 -17.68
CA GLY A 72 12.65 6.91 -16.60
C GLY A 72 12.10 7.21 -15.20
N TYR A 73 10.78 7.22 -15.03
CA TYR A 73 10.14 7.44 -13.74
C TYR A 73 10.08 6.14 -12.94
N GLY A 74 10.25 6.23 -11.60
CA GLY A 74 9.75 5.20 -10.73
C GLY A 74 8.23 5.09 -10.87
N MET A 75 7.64 4.02 -10.37
CA MET A 75 6.18 3.90 -10.39
C MET A 75 5.66 3.36 -9.07
N GLU A 76 4.48 3.79 -8.75
CA GLU A 76 3.66 3.21 -7.69
C GLU A 76 2.59 2.35 -8.34
N LEU A 77 2.19 1.28 -7.66
CA LEU A 77 1.19 0.31 -8.12
C LEU A 77 0.48 -0.34 -6.93
N ASP A 78 -0.77 -0.70 -7.16
CA ASP A 78 -1.67 -1.29 -6.17
C ASP A 78 -1.83 -2.79 -6.40
N VAL A 79 -1.54 -3.64 -5.41
CA VAL A 79 -1.58 -5.09 -5.57
C VAL A 79 -2.66 -5.73 -4.71
N HIS A 80 -3.55 -6.46 -5.37
CA HIS A 80 -4.53 -7.37 -4.79
C HIS A 80 -4.16 -8.82 -5.05
N VAL A 81 -4.88 -9.75 -4.41
CA VAL A 81 -4.78 -11.19 -4.67
C VAL A 81 -6.16 -11.74 -5.00
N THR A 82 -6.26 -12.40 -6.15
CA THR A 82 -7.50 -13.02 -6.65
C THR A 82 -7.96 -14.20 -5.80
N LYS A 83 -9.15 -14.72 -6.09
CA LYS A 83 -9.72 -15.91 -5.48
C LYS A 83 -8.78 -17.13 -5.61
N ASP A 84 -8.17 -17.32 -6.77
CA ASP A 84 -7.23 -18.39 -7.09
C ASP A 84 -5.76 -18.05 -6.76
N LYS A 85 -5.55 -16.98 -5.97
CA LYS A 85 -4.25 -16.58 -5.38
C LYS A 85 -3.24 -16.05 -6.38
N VAL A 86 -3.68 -15.43 -7.45
CA VAL A 86 -2.82 -14.70 -8.39
C VAL A 86 -2.73 -13.23 -7.95
N PRO A 87 -1.51 -12.66 -7.74
CA PRO A 87 -1.34 -11.22 -7.51
C PRO A 87 -1.61 -10.43 -8.78
N VAL A 88 -2.56 -9.50 -8.70
CA VAL A 88 -2.99 -8.62 -9.79
C VAL A 88 -2.87 -7.17 -9.40
N ILE A 89 -2.79 -6.28 -10.39
CA ILE A 89 -2.59 -4.84 -10.17
C ILE A 89 -3.91 -4.12 -10.44
N TYR A 90 -4.46 -3.52 -9.39
CA TYR A 90 -5.74 -2.81 -9.42
C TYR A 90 -5.90 -1.97 -8.16
N HIS A 91 -6.51 -0.77 -8.25
CA HIS A 91 -6.56 0.14 -7.09
C HIS A 91 -7.70 -0.17 -6.12
N ASP A 92 -8.93 -0.22 -6.62
CA ASP A 92 -10.13 -0.31 -5.77
C ASP A 92 -10.32 -1.75 -5.25
N PHE A 93 -11.03 -1.89 -4.16
CA PHE A 93 -11.46 -3.23 -3.73
C PHE A 93 -12.56 -3.77 -4.64
N GLU A 94 -13.42 -2.90 -5.16
CA GLU A 94 -14.57 -3.20 -6.01
C GLU A 94 -14.29 -2.88 -7.47
N LEU A 95 -14.94 -3.59 -8.40
CA LEU A 95 -14.67 -3.51 -9.84
C LEU A 95 -15.53 -2.47 -10.58
N ASP A 96 -16.47 -1.82 -9.89
CA ASP A 96 -17.51 -0.99 -10.50
C ASP A 96 -16.95 0.27 -11.18
N ARG A 97 -16.04 1.01 -10.54
CA ARG A 97 -15.53 2.29 -11.09
C ARG A 97 -14.71 2.12 -12.37
N VAL A 98 -13.86 1.11 -12.41
CA VAL A 98 -12.86 0.96 -13.47
C VAL A 98 -13.30 -0.04 -14.52
N CYS A 99 -13.94 -1.14 -14.11
CA CYS A 99 -14.37 -2.22 -15.01
C CYS A 99 -15.89 -2.22 -15.28
N GLY A 100 -16.68 -1.41 -14.54
CA GLY A 100 -18.14 -1.41 -14.67
C GLY A 100 -18.81 -2.73 -14.27
N GLN A 101 -18.13 -3.55 -13.43
CA GLN A 101 -18.58 -4.87 -13.02
C GLN A 101 -18.86 -4.91 -11.52
N PRO A 102 -19.82 -5.73 -11.05
CA PRO A 102 -20.05 -5.90 -9.61
C PRO A 102 -18.97 -6.75 -8.96
N GLY A 103 -18.87 -6.69 -7.61
CA GLY A 103 -18.02 -7.55 -6.80
C GLY A 103 -16.61 -7.04 -6.61
N LYS A 104 -15.81 -7.80 -5.88
CA LYS A 104 -14.44 -7.47 -5.51
C LYS A 104 -13.42 -8.33 -6.27
N ILE A 105 -12.18 -7.86 -6.36
CA ILE A 105 -11.06 -8.62 -6.95
C ILE A 105 -10.96 -10.05 -6.35
N GLU A 106 -11.12 -10.18 -5.04
CA GLU A 106 -11.00 -11.46 -4.32
C GLU A 106 -12.13 -12.47 -4.58
N ASP A 107 -13.23 -12.02 -5.20
CA ASP A 107 -14.38 -12.87 -5.56
C ASP A 107 -14.16 -13.64 -6.88
N TYR A 108 -13.21 -13.17 -7.71
CA TYR A 108 -12.95 -13.68 -9.06
C TYR A 108 -11.62 -14.41 -9.15
N THR A 109 -11.54 -15.41 -10.03
CA THR A 109 -10.28 -15.97 -10.52
C THR A 109 -9.61 -15.00 -11.49
N TYR A 110 -8.31 -15.17 -11.72
CA TYR A 110 -7.60 -14.35 -12.71
C TYR A 110 -8.20 -14.50 -14.12
N GLU A 111 -8.58 -15.71 -14.51
CA GLU A 111 -9.21 -15.98 -15.81
C GLU A 111 -10.54 -15.22 -15.98
N GLU A 112 -11.37 -15.18 -14.94
CA GLU A 112 -12.62 -14.41 -14.94
C GLU A 112 -12.33 -12.90 -15.05
N LEU A 113 -11.33 -12.36 -14.34
CA LEU A 113 -10.94 -10.95 -14.42
C LEU A 113 -10.43 -10.56 -15.82
N GLN A 114 -9.88 -11.49 -16.59
CA GLN A 114 -9.43 -11.22 -17.95
C GLN A 114 -10.57 -10.98 -18.94
N GLN A 115 -11.82 -11.17 -18.55
CA GLN A 115 -12.98 -10.77 -19.37
C GLN A 115 -13.28 -9.28 -19.26
N PHE A 116 -12.74 -8.59 -18.26
CA PHE A 116 -13.03 -7.19 -17.99
C PHE A 116 -11.92 -6.27 -18.53
N THR A 117 -12.32 -5.11 -19.01
CA THR A 117 -11.39 -4.08 -19.50
C THR A 117 -11.32 -2.90 -18.53
N LEU A 118 -10.21 -2.17 -18.56
CA LEU A 118 -10.02 -0.98 -17.76
C LEU A 118 -10.54 0.25 -18.52
N PHE A 119 -11.52 0.99 -17.97
CA PHE A 119 -12.08 2.22 -18.55
C PHE A 119 -12.47 2.08 -20.04
N ASP A 120 -13.08 0.97 -20.41
CA ASP A 120 -13.50 0.67 -21.81
C ASP A 120 -12.35 0.72 -22.84
N THR A 121 -11.11 0.54 -22.41
CA THR A 121 -9.94 0.43 -23.29
C THR A 121 -9.68 -1.03 -23.70
N GLN A 122 -8.56 -1.29 -24.38
CA GLN A 122 -8.09 -2.66 -24.65
C GLN A 122 -7.23 -3.24 -23.51
N GLU A 123 -6.87 -2.40 -22.53
CA GLU A 123 -6.08 -2.83 -21.37
C GLU A 123 -6.94 -3.66 -20.42
N ARG A 124 -6.32 -4.67 -19.82
CA ARG A 124 -6.93 -5.58 -18.85
C ARG A 124 -6.18 -5.50 -17.53
N ILE A 125 -6.73 -6.09 -16.48
CA ILE A 125 -6.08 -6.15 -15.16
C ILE A 125 -4.80 -6.98 -15.29
N PRO A 126 -3.60 -6.37 -15.14
CA PRO A 126 -2.34 -7.10 -15.29
C PRO A 126 -1.98 -7.86 -14.02
N THR A 127 -1.16 -8.88 -14.14
CA THR A 127 -0.53 -9.53 -12.99
C THR A 127 0.70 -8.77 -12.52
N LEU A 128 1.03 -8.94 -11.25
CA LEU A 128 2.31 -8.45 -10.70
C LEU A 128 3.50 -9.09 -11.44
N GLU A 129 3.39 -10.35 -11.82
CA GLU A 129 4.45 -11.07 -12.56
C GLU A 129 4.73 -10.44 -13.93
N GLU A 130 3.69 -10.10 -14.70
CA GLU A 130 3.83 -9.42 -16.00
C GLU A 130 4.52 -8.07 -15.84
N LEU A 131 4.14 -7.28 -14.83
CA LEU A 131 4.80 -6.01 -14.54
C LEU A 131 6.28 -6.22 -14.19
N LEU A 132 6.61 -7.08 -13.24
CA LEU A 132 7.99 -7.29 -12.79
C LEU A 132 8.89 -7.75 -13.95
N ARG A 133 8.38 -8.59 -14.84
CA ARG A 133 9.09 -9.00 -16.07
C ARG A 133 9.32 -7.82 -17.03
N MET A 134 8.33 -6.96 -17.23
CA MET A 134 8.45 -5.80 -18.13
C MET A 134 9.41 -4.75 -17.59
N VAL A 135 9.37 -4.50 -16.27
CA VAL A 135 10.22 -3.48 -15.63
C VAL A 135 11.67 -3.95 -15.56
N GLU A 136 11.97 -5.21 -15.29
CA GLU A 136 13.33 -5.80 -15.24
C GLU A 136 14.33 -4.97 -14.39
N GLY A 137 13.87 -4.35 -13.32
CA GLY A 137 14.74 -3.53 -12.46
C GLY A 137 15.13 -2.15 -13.02
N LYS A 138 14.63 -1.75 -14.19
CA LYS A 138 15.00 -0.48 -14.85
C LYS A 138 14.66 0.75 -14.03
N VAL A 139 13.56 0.71 -13.27
CA VAL A 139 13.08 1.79 -12.40
C VAL A 139 12.62 1.24 -11.05
N PRO A 140 12.69 2.02 -9.97
CA PRO A 140 12.22 1.58 -8.65
C PRO A 140 10.69 1.54 -8.59
N LEU A 141 10.18 0.61 -7.77
CA LEU A 141 8.75 0.36 -7.55
C LEU A 141 8.34 0.72 -6.12
N ILE A 142 7.19 1.37 -5.99
CA ILE A 142 6.43 1.51 -4.74
C ILE A 142 5.24 0.56 -4.87
N VAL A 143 5.20 -0.48 -4.05
CA VAL A 143 4.18 -1.53 -4.13
C VAL A 143 3.23 -1.36 -2.96
N GLU A 144 2.03 -0.83 -3.22
CA GLU A 144 0.96 -0.81 -2.23
C GLU A 144 0.29 -2.18 -2.16
N ILE A 145 0.27 -2.79 -0.99
CA ILE A 145 -0.47 -4.04 -0.77
C ILE A 145 -1.85 -3.72 -0.20
N LYS A 146 -2.86 -3.99 -1.00
CA LYS A 146 -4.27 -3.84 -0.63
C LYS A 146 -4.73 -5.03 0.19
N SER A 147 -5.14 -4.81 1.44
CA SER A 147 -5.68 -5.84 2.30
C SER A 147 -6.52 -5.25 3.42
N GLU A 148 -7.77 -5.67 3.54
CA GLU A 148 -8.64 -5.36 4.69
C GLU A 148 -8.56 -6.45 5.78
N SER A 149 -7.89 -7.57 5.49
CA SER A 149 -7.81 -8.74 6.36
C SER A 149 -6.69 -8.63 7.38
N VAL A 150 -6.86 -9.28 8.52
CA VAL A 150 -5.78 -9.58 9.48
C VAL A 150 -4.98 -10.83 9.07
N ASN A 151 -5.48 -11.61 8.12
CA ASN A 151 -4.79 -12.76 7.55
C ASN A 151 -3.76 -12.31 6.52
N MET A 152 -2.49 -12.48 6.86
CA MET A 152 -1.37 -12.01 6.03
C MET A 152 -0.92 -13.03 4.96
N SER A 153 -1.80 -13.91 4.50
CA SER A 153 -1.51 -14.82 3.37
C SER A 153 -1.17 -14.03 2.09
N VAL A 154 -1.82 -12.88 1.87
CA VAL A 154 -1.52 -11.95 0.78
C VAL A 154 -0.06 -11.52 0.78
N CYS A 155 0.49 -11.17 1.95
CA CYS A 155 1.89 -10.78 2.07
C CYS A 155 2.85 -11.90 1.66
N ARG A 156 2.54 -13.15 2.05
CA ARG A 156 3.37 -14.32 1.70
C ARG A 156 3.40 -14.56 0.21
N ILE A 157 2.26 -14.45 -0.45
CA ILE A 157 2.12 -14.68 -1.90
C ILE A 157 2.92 -13.61 -2.66
N ILE A 158 2.73 -12.34 -2.33
CA ILE A 158 3.42 -11.22 -2.99
C ILE A 158 4.93 -11.26 -2.71
N ASP A 159 5.34 -11.53 -1.46
CA ASP A 159 6.75 -11.60 -1.07
C ASP A 159 7.50 -12.71 -1.82
N GLN A 160 6.87 -13.83 -2.14
CA GLN A 160 7.48 -14.90 -2.94
C GLN A 160 7.92 -14.43 -4.33
N MET A 161 7.15 -13.55 -4.98
CA MET A 161 7.50 -12.95 -6.26
C MET A 161 8.55 -11.86 -6.10
N LEU A 162 8.36 -10.96 -5.14
CA LEU A 162 9.26 -9.83 -4.91
C LEU A 162 10.67 -10.26 -4.49
N ARG A 163 10.83 -11.39 -3.80
CA ARG A 163 12.16 -11.94 -3.47
C ARG A 163 12.95 -12.39 -4.69
N GLN A 164 12.30 -12.73 -5.78
CA GLN A 164 12.95 -13.14 -7.03
C GLN A 164 13.25 -11.95 -7.93
N TYR A 165 12.62 -10.80 -7.66
CA TYR A 165 12.82 -9.58 -8.43
C TYR A 165 14.15 -8.90 -8.09
N GLN A 166 14.94 -8.55 -9.11
CA GLN A 166 16.27 -7.97 -8.94
C GLN A 166 16.26 -6.43 -8.91
N GLY A 167 15.08 -5.81 -9.07
CA GLY A 167 14.94 -4.35 -9.01
C GLY A 167 14.71 -3.82 -7.60
N ALA A 168 14.86 -2.50 -7.46
CA ALA A 168 14.55 -1.81 -6.21
C ALA A 168 13.02 -1.70 -6.02
N TYR A 169 12.54 -2.03 -4.82
CA TYR A 169 11.15 -1.82 -4.43
C TYR A 169 11.02 -1.46 -2.95
N CYS A 170 9.95 -0.78 -2.61
CA CYS A 170 9.47 -0.62 -1.24
C CYS A 170 8.01 -1.04 -1.13
N ILE A 171 7.54 -1.27 0.09
CA ILE A 171 6.17 -1.70 0.37
C ILE A 171 5.42 -0.57 1.06
N GLU A 172 4.19 -0.32 0.61
CA GLU A 172 3.27 0.56 1.29
C GLU A 172 1.95 -0.16 1.59
N SER A 173 1.24 0.28 2.60
CA SER A 173 -0.11 -0.19 2.88
C SER A 173 -0.82 0.72 3.87
N PHE A 174 -2.15 0.84 3.72
CA PHE A 174 -3.02 1.37 4.77
C PHE A 174 -3.19 0.39 5.94
N ASN A 175 -3.00 -0.92 5.70
CA ASN A 175 -3.10 -1.93 6.75
C ASN A 175 -1.76 -2.09 7.48
N PRO A 176 -1.65 -1.67 8.76
CA PRO A 176 -0.39 -1.77 9.52
C PRO A 176 0.08 -3.21 9.72
N MET A 177 -0.82 -4.21 9.64
CA MET A 177 -0.45 -5.61 9.77
C MET A 177 0.41 -6.09 8.61
N VAL A 178 0.22 -5.54 7.40
CA VAL A 178 1.08 -5.77 6.24
C VAL A 178 2.51 -5.31 6.55
N LEU A 179 2.67 -4.11 7.07
CA LEU A 179 3.99 -3.55 7.39
C LEU A 179 4.69 -4.29 8.54
N ILE A 180 3.91 -4.73 9.54
CA ILE A 180 4.42 -5.58 10.63
C ILE A 180 4.89 -6.92 10.07
N TRP A 181 4.13 -7.52 9.14
CA TRP A 181 4.51 -8.78 8.50
C TRP A 181 5.84 -8.64 7.75
N PHE A 182 5.99 -7.64 6.87
CA PHE A 182 7.24 -7.38 6.14
C PHE A 182 8.39 -7.00 7.08
N ARG A 183 8.13 -6.29 8.18
CA ARG A 183 9.15 -6.00 9.19
C ARG A 183 9.75 -7.28 9.80
N ARG A 184 8.93 -8.31 9.98
CA ARG A 184 9.34 -9.58 10.60
C ARG A 184 10.02 -10.53 9.61
N HIS A 185 9.53 -10.56 8.36
CA HIS A 185 9.94 -11.57 7.39
C HIS A 185 10.94 -11.04 6.36
N HIS A 186 10.95 -9.72 6.10
CA HIS A 186 11.79 -9.09 5.10
C HIS A 186 12.23 -7.68 5.56
N ASN A 187 13.01 -7.62 6.62
CA ASN A 187 13.31 -6.39 7.35
C ASN A 187 14.20 -5.38 6.61
N LYS A 188 14.87 -5.79 5.53
CA LYS A 188 15.69 -4.92 4.68
C LYS A 188 14.88 -4.12 3.66
N VAL A 189 13.65 -4.52 3.39
CA VAL A 189 12.75 -3.78 2.48
C VAL A 189 12.26 -2.52 3.18
N ALA A 190 12.33 -1.40 2.50
CA ALA A 190 11.74 -0.14 2.96
C ALA A 190 10.21 -0.26 3.00
N ARG A 191 9.58 0.38 3.99
CA ARG A 191 8.13 0.31 4.20
C ARG A 191 7.59 1.68 4.56
N GLY A 192 6.42 2.02 4.01
CA GLY A 192 5.67 3.23 4.28
C GLY A 192 4.28 2.91 4.84
N GLN A 193 3.87 3.55 5.94
CA GLN A 193 2.50 3.54 6.41
C GLN A 193 1.72 4.58 5.64
N LEU A 194 0.69 4.16 4.92
CA LEU A 194 -0.25 5.07 4.27
C LEU A 194 -1.32 5.52 5.26
N ALA A 195 -1.74 6.77 5.11
CA ALA A 195 -2.79 7.38 5.89
C ALA A 195 -3.65 8.30 5.02
N SER A 196 -4.94 8.36 5.31
CA SER A 196 -5.89 9.26 4.68
C SER A 196 -6.81 9.91 5.72
N ASN A 197 -7.61 10.86 5.30
CA ASN A 197 -8.66 11.37 6.16
C ASN A 197 -9.86 10.42 6.16
N PHE A 198 -9.72 9.31 6.88
CA PHE A 198 -10.74 8.23 6.96
C PHE A 198 -12.13 8.74 7.36
N ARG A 199 -12.25 9.93 7.99
CA ARG A 199 -13.56 10.56 8.29
C ARG A 199 -14.25 11.06 7.04
N LYS A 200 -13.50 11.64 6.08
CA LYS A 200 -14.04 12.13 4.81
C LYS A 200 -14.32 10.98 3.84
N ASP A 201 -13.50 9.94 3.89
CA ASP A 201 -13.56 8.82 2.95
C ASP A 201 -14.67 7.81 3.29
N GLY A 202 -15.43 8.02 4.39
CA GLY A 202 -16.58 7.18 4.76
C GLY A 202 -16.25 5.77 5.27
N ASN A 203 -14.98 5.42 5.37
CA ASN A 203 -14.47 4.08 5.71
C ASN A 203 -14.44 3.79 7.22
N TYR A 204 -15.49 4.16 7.94
CA TYR A 204 -15.60 3.96 9.40
C TYR A 204 -15.85 2.52 9.87
N LYS A 205 -15.91 1.54 8.98
CA LYS A 205 -16.39 0.20 9.32
C LYS A 205 -15.39 -0.66 10.11
N SER A 206 -14.12 -0.25 10.23
CA SER A 206 -13.13 -1.02 10.98
C SER A 206 -12.62 -0.25 12.19
N ILE A 207 -12.57 -0.90 13.36
CA ILE A 207 -11.95 -0.36 14.57
C ILE A 207 -10.46 -0.01 14.35
N VAL A 208 -9.80 -0.70 13.42
CA VAL A 208 -8.41 -0.42 13.02
C VAL A 208 -8.32 0.97 12.38
N TYR A 209 -9.21 1.33 11.47
CA TYR A 209 -9.26 2.66 10.85
C TYR A 209 -9.61 3.75 11.87
N PHE A 210 -10.47 3.45 12.83
CA PHE A 210 -10.74 4.37 13.94
C PHE A 210 -9.45 4.71 14.72
N PHE A 211 -8.69 3.69 15.11
CA PHE A 211 -7.41 3.90 15.81
C PHE A 211 -6.38 4.60 14.92
N MET A 212 -6.28 4.25 13.64
CA MET A 212 -5.39 4.91 12.70
C MET A 212 -5.75 6.38 12.51
N THR A 213 -7.03 6.73 12.38
CA THR A 213 -7.47 8.12 12.23
C THR A 213 -7.15 8.97 13.46
N HIS A 214 -7.26 8.40 14.66
CA HIS A 214 -7.14 9.16 15.91
C HIS A 214 -5.74 9.10 16.54
N LEU A 215 -4.95 8.06 16.21
CA LEU A 215 -3.61 7.87 16.77
C LEU A 215 -2.47 8.21 15.82
N LEU A 216 -2.71 8.19 14.49
CA LEU A 216 -1.63 8.32 13.49
C LEU A 216 -1.77 9.56 12.59
N LEU A 217 -2.88 10.30 12.64
CA LEU A 217 -3.21 11.34 11.66
C LEU A 217 -3.43 12.75 12.22
N ASN A 218 -3.08 13.00 13.43
CA ASN A 218 -3.15 14.38 13.99
C ASN A 218 -1.77 14.96 14.15
#